data_3b152f113b29eb02429fe0154dab3527
#
_entry.id   3b152f113b29eb02429fe0154dab3527
#
_cell.length_a   1.000
_cell.length_b   1.000
_cell.length_c   1.000
_cell.angle_alpha   90.00
_cell.angle_beta   90.00
_cell.angle_gamma   90.00
#
_symmetry.space_group_name_H-M   'P 1'
#
loop_
_entity.id
_entity.type
_entity.pdbx_description
1 polymer ?
#
loop_
_entity_poly.entity_id
_entity_poly.type
_entity_poly.pdbx_seq_one_letter_code
_entity_poly.pdbx_strand_id
1 'polypeptide(L)'
;LANNLAMSVGPMVGLFLHDAGASYPLIFSCGLGVCIVGFCFASSVKTSYKAPVKREPISLDRFILLKGIPAGISLLLLSIPYGMTTNYVAMYAEQIGLHCSSGLFFTFMAIGMAIARLVSGRQVDKGKVTQVIKAGLYLVCISFFLLVACLYVVQWHATLCIALFYTISLMMGVGFGIMFPAYNTLFVNLAPNNQRGTATSTCLTSWDVGIGIGMVMGGFIAEVSSFNQAYLVGACLTIVSLIYFHCKVTPHFNSHKLR
;
A
#
# COMPACT_ATOMS: atom_id res chain seq x y z
N LEU A 1 -8.19 -7.40 -6.18
CA LEU A 1 -8.03 -6.55 -7.37
C LEU A 1 -8.77 -5.21 -7.17
N ALA A 2 -10.08 -5.22 -6.91
CA ALA A 2 -10.91 -4.01 -6.80
C ALA A 2 -10.37 -2.98 -5.81
N ASN A 3 -10.02 -3.40 -4.58
CA ASN A 3 -9.50 -2.50 -3.55
C ASN A 3 -8.22 -1.75 -4.00
N ASN A 4 -7.26 -2.46 -4.59
CA ASN A 4 -6.00 -1.83 -5.02
C ASN A 4 -6.20 -0.90 -6.23
N LEU A 5 -7.12 -1.26 -7.14
CA LEU A 5 -7.50 -0.36 -8.24
C LEU A 5 -8.16 0.90 -7.70
N ALA A 6 -9.08 0.77 -6.74
CA ALA A 6 -9.72 1.92 -6.11
C ALA A 6 -8.71 2.85 -5.41
N MET A 7 -7.73 2.29 -4.69
CA MET A 7 -6.67 3.05 -4.02
C MET A 7 -5.76 3.82 -4.99
N SER A 8 -5.64 3.38 -6.24
CA SER A 8 -4.85 4.08 -7.26
C SER A 8 -5.70 5.01 -8.12
N VAL A 9 -6.89 4.55 -8.54
CA VAL A 9 -7.79 5.32 -9.42
C VAL A 9 -8.41 6.50 -8.66
N GLY A 10 -8.72 6.35 -7.37
CA GLY A 10 -9.31 7.42 -6.56
C GLY A 10 -8.47 8.71 -6.56
N PRO A 11 -7.22 8.69 -6.08
CA PRO A 11 -6.34 9.86 -6.11
C PRO A 11 -6.08 10.37 -7.53
N MET A 12 -5.93 9.47 -8.51
CA MET A 12 -5.75 9.84 -9.92
C MET A 12 -6.90 10.73 -10.41
N VAL A 13 -8.14 10.27 -10.25
CA VAL A 13 -9.33 11.00 -10.70
C VAL A 13 -9.48 12.31 -9.93
N GLY A 14 -9.27 12.29 -8.61
CA GLY A 14 -9.34 13.49 -7.77
C GLY A 14 -8.36 14.58 -8.22
N LEU A 15 -7.10 14.21 -8.46
CA LEU A 15 -6.07 15.14 -8.92
C LEU A 15 -6.32 15.65 -10.34
N PHE A 16 -6.76 14.79 -11.29
CA PHE A 16 -7.11 15.26 -12.63
C PHE A 16 -8.27 16.24 -12.62
N LEU A 17 -9.29 16.02 -11.81
CA LEU A 17 -10.40 16.98 -11.66
C LEU A 17 -9.89 18.31 -11.06
N HIS A 18 -9.01 18.25 -10.07
CA HIS A 18 -8.40 19.44 -9.48
C HIS A 18 -7.55 20.20 -10.51
N ASP A 19 -6.68 19.52 -11.25
CA ASP A 19 -5.84 20.11 -12.30
C ASP A 19 -6.67 20.72 -13.45
N ALA A 20 -7.86 20.16 -13.71
CA ALA A 20 -8.84 20.70 -14.67
C ALA A 20 -9.62 21.92 -14.13
N GLY A 21 -9.33 22.38 -12.92
CA GLY A 21 -9.99 23.55 -12.31
C GLY A 21 -11.33 23.24 -11.65
N ALA A 22 -11.64 21.97 -11.37
CA ALA A 22 -12.88 21.61 -10.69
C ALA A 22 -12.84 22.06 -9.22
N SER A 23 -13.95 22.61 -8.74
CA SER A 23 -14.07 23.01 -7.33
C SER A 23 -14.11 21.80 -6.40
N TYR A 24 -13.60 21.95 -5.17
CA TYR A 24 -13.66 20.88 -4.16
C TYR A 24 -15.07 20.32 -3.92
N PRO A 25 -16.15 21.15 -3.85
CA PRO A 25 -17.50 20.62 -3.75
C PRO A 25 -17.89 19.68 -4.91
N LEU A 26 -17.43 19.96 -6.14
CA LEU A 26 -17.68 19.10 -7.28
C LEU A 26 -16.93 17.77 -7.15
N ILE A 27 -15.67 17.79 -6.75
CA ILE A 27 -14.85 16.59 -6.54
C ILE A 27 -15.49 15.68 -5.49
N PHE A 28 -15.90 16.25 -4.35
CA PHE A 28 -16.58 15.49 -3.29
C PHE A 28 -17.96 14.98 -3.71
N SER A 29 -18.70 15.74 -4.53
CA SER A 29 -19.98 15.29 -5.06
C SER A 29 -19.83 14.10 -6.01
N CYS A 30 -18.79 14.08 -6.84
CA CYS A 30 -18.45 12.92 -7.67
C CYS A 30 -18.13 11.69 -6.81
N GLY A 31 -17.34 11.88 -5.73
CA GLY A 31 -17.06 10.81 -4.78
C GLY A 31 -18.32 10.26 -4.11
N LEU A 32 -19.22 11.15 -3.67
CA LEU A 32 -20.51 10.76 -3.11
C LEU A 32 -21.35 9.96 -4.11
N GLY A 33 -21.39 10.38 -5.38
CA GLY A 33 -22.10 9.66 -6.45
C GLY A 33 -21.59 8.23 -6.62
N VAL A 34 -20.27 8.04 -6.63
CA VAL A 34 -19.66 6.70 -6.70
C VAL A 34 -20.02 5.86 -5.46
N CYS A 35 -20.03 6.45 -4.27
CA CYS A 35 -20.44 5.76 -3.04
C CYS A 35 -21.91 5.32 -3.08
N ILE A 36 -22.83 6.17 -3.59
CA ILE A 36 -24.25 5.83 -3.75
C ILE A 36 -24.42 4.65 -4.71
N VAL A 37 -23.73 4.67 -5.85
CA VAL A 37 -23.76 3.56 -6.82
C VAL A 37 -23.24 2.27 -6.16
N GLY A 38 -22.12 2.35 -5.44
CA GLY A 38 -21.57 1.21 -4.70
C GLY A 38 -22.55 0.66 -3.65
N PHE A 39 -23.24 1.55 -2.92
CA PHE A 39 -24.26 1.16 -1.95
C PHE A 39 -25.45 0.46 -2.61
N CYS A 40 -25.94 0.95 -3.76
CA CYS A 40 -27.01 0.30 -4.52
C CYS A 40 -26.62 -1.11 -4.96
N PHE A 41 -25.40 -1.31 -5.47
CA PHE A 41 -24.90 -2.64 -5.80
C PHE A 41 -24.80 -3.54 -4.58
N ALA A 42 -24.25 -3.04 -3.47
CA ALA A 42 -24.12 -3.81 -2.23
C ALA A 42 -25.49 -4.24 -1.69
N SER A 43 -26.49 -3.36 -1.75
CA SER A 43 -27.86 -3.66 -1.33
C SER A 43 -28.58 -4.71 -2.21
N SER A 44 -28.10 -4.86 -3.45
CA SER A 44 -28.65 -5.85 -4.40
C SER A 44 -28.11 -7.27 -4.15
N VAL A 45 -27.06 -7.45 -3.34
CA VAL A 45 -26.45 -8.75 -3.05
C VAL A 45 -27.29 -9.51 -2.05
N LYS A 46 -27.91 -10.60 -2.49
CA LYS A 46 -28.63 -11.52 -1.63
C LYS A 46 -27.66 -12.51 -0.99
N THR A 47 -27.47 -12.43 0.32
CA THR A 47 -26.66 -13.37 1.09
C THR A 47 -27.57 -14.38 1.79
N SER A 48 -27.27 -15.68 1.68
CA SER A 48 -27.95 -16.72 2.46
C SER A 48 -27.55 -16.58 3.94
N TYR A 49 -28.53 -16.44 4.82
CA TYR A 49 -28.31 -16.44 6.26
C TYR A 49 -27.73 -17.80 6.69
N LYS A 50 -26.53 -17.77 7.25
CA LYS A 50 -25.94 -18.92 7.96
C LYS A 50 -26.08 -18.67 9.46
N ALA A 51 -26.78 -19.55 10.16
CA ALA A 51 -26.91 -19.47 11.61
C ALA A 51 -25.52 -19.40 12.25
N PRO A 52 -25.32 -18.52 13.26
CA PRO A 52 -24.02 -18.41 13.93
C PRO A 52 -23.69 -19.73 14.61
N VAL A 53 -22.50 -20.26 14.32
CA VAL A 53 -21.94 -21.41 15.03
C VAL A 53 -21.74 -21.02 16.50
N LYS A 54 -21.92 -21.99 17.42
CA LYS A 54 -21.79 -21.83 18.88
C LYS A 54 -20.77 -20.77 19.29
N ARG A 55 -21.17 -19.84 20.15
CA ARG A 55 -20.30 -18.79 20.69
C ARG A 55 -19.18 -19.43 21.50
N GLU A 56 -17.97 -19.45 20.94
CA GLU A 56 -16.77 -19.76 21.70
C GLU A 56 -16.39 -18.56 22.58
N PRO A 57 -15.67 -18.77 23.71
CA PRO A 57 -15.26 -17.68 24.59
C PRO A 57 -14.43 -16.64 23.82
N ILE A 58 -14.56 -15.39 24.19
CA ILE A 58 -13.85 -14.26 23.59
C ILE A 58 -12.38 -14.38 23.97
N SER A 59 -11.49 -14.61 22.97
CA SER A 59 -10.03 -14.62 23.15
C SER A 59 -9.40 -13.61 22.19
N LEU A 60 -8.19 -13.12 22.52
CA LEU A 60 -7.43 -12.19 21.67
C LEU A 60 -7.18 -12.76 20.28
N ASP A 61 -6.94 -14.05 20.15
CA ASP A 61 -6.77 -14.77 18.89
C ASP A 61 -7.98 -14.67 17.95
N ARG A 62 -9.13 -14.25 18.46
CA ARG A 62 -10.34 -14.06 17.67
C ARG A 62 -10.35 -12.70 16.94
N PHE A 63 -9.62 -11.73 17.48
CA PHE A 63 -9.53 -10.37 16.94
C PHE A 63 -8.24 -10.15 16.17
N ILE A 64 -7.13 -10.70 16.64
CA ILE A 64 -5.80 -10.55 16.06
C ILE A 64 -5.14 -11.93 15.98
N LEU A 65 -4.65 -12.28 14.80
CA LEU A 65 -3.89 -13.51 14.62
C LEU A 65 -2.50 -13.37 15.26
N LEU A 66 -2.29 -13.91 16.48
CA LEU A 66 -1.03 -13.76 17.21
C LEU A 66 0.18 -14.29 16.44
N LYS A 67 0.04 -15.42 15.73
CA LYS A 67 1.08 -15.95 14.83
C LYS A 67 1.39 -15.04 13.65
N GLY A 68 0.50 -14.12 13.31
CA GLY A 68 0.67 -13.13 12.24
C GLY A 68 1.40 -11.86 12.69
N ILE A 69 1.59 -11.63 14.00
CA ILE A 69 2.18 -10.38 14.52
C ILE A 69 3.52 -10.03 13.86
N PRO A 70 4.50 -10.93 13.70
CA PRO A 70 5.75 -10.59 13.04
C PRO A 70 5.54 -10.09 11.60
N ALA A 71 4.65 -10.72 10.85
CA ALA A 71 4.31 -10.28 9.50
C ALA A 71 3.56 -8.94 9.52
N GLY A 72 2.69 -8.73 10.52
CA GLY A 72 1.97 -7.48 10.73
C GLY A 72 2.90 -6.28 10.98
N ILE A 73 3.92 -6.45 11.82
CA ILE A 73 4.92 -5.40 12.07
C ILE A 73 5.68 -5.04 10.79
N SER A 74 6.11 -6.03 10.00
CA SER A 74 6.78 -5.75 8.72
C SER A 74 5.86 -5.01 7.75
N LEU A 75 4.61 -5.41 7.65
CA LEU A 75 3.62 -4.77 6.79
C LEU A 75 3.29 -3.35 7.26
N LEU A 76 3.17 -3.13 8.57
CA LEU A 76 2.96 -1.82 9.18
C LEU A 76 4.11 -0.86 8.84
N LEU A 77 5.36 -1.30 9.05
CA LEU A 77 6.55 -0.49 8.72
C LEU A 77 6.60 -0.11 7.25
N LEU A 78 6.13 -0.99 6.36
CA LEU A 78 6.07 -0.75 4.93
C LEU A 78 4.92 0.19 4.54
N SER A 79 3.79 0.11 5.22
CA SER A 79 2.61 0.92 4.90
C SER A 79 2.72 2.37 5.36
N ILE A 80 3.61 2.68 6.31
CA ILE A 80 3.91 4.06 6.72
C ILE A 80 4.37 4.91 5.51
N PRO A 81 5.46 4.57 4.79
CA PRO A 81 5.89 5.34 3.62
C PRO A 81 4.86 5.32 2.48
N TYR A 82 4.05 4.27 2.34
CA TYR A 82 2.94 4.25 1.40
C TYR A 82 1.90 5.33 1.75
N GLY A 83 1.51 5.45 3.03
CA GLY A 83 0.61 6.49 3.52
C GLY A 83 1.15 7.90 3.29
N MET A 84 2.47 8.13 3.47
CA MET A 84 3.12 9.39 3.10
C MET A 84 2.96 9.68 1.60
N THR A 85 3.20 8.68 0.75
CA THR A 85 3.16 8.85 -0.71
C THR A 85 1.76 9.18 -1.21
N THR A 86 0.75 8.47 -0.74
CA THR A 86 -0.63 8.69 -1.19
C THR A 86 -1.18 10.07 -0.82
N ASN A 87 -0.63 10.69 0.22
CA ASN A 87 -1.12 11.99 0.69
C ASN A 87 -0.23 13.17 0.27
N TYR A 88 1.09 12.97 0.16
CA TYR A 88 2.02 14.09 0.04
C TYR A 88 2.88 14.10 -1.22
N VAL A 89 2.78 13.12 -2.11
CA VAL A 89 3.63 13.05 -3.30
C VAL A 89 3.43 14.23 -4.26
N ALA A 90 2.22 14.76 -4.34
CA ALA A 90 1.92 15.94 -5.13
C ALA A 90 2.62 17.19 -4.54
N MET A 91 2.49 17.39 -3.24
CA MET A 91 3.13 18.50 -2.51
C MET A 91 4.65 18.38 -2.52
N TYR A 92 5.18 17.16 -2.46
CA TYR A 92 6.60 16.90 -2.62
C TYR A 92 7.12 17.31 -4.00
N ALA A 93 6.43 16.93 -5.07
CA ALA A 93 6.79 17.29 -6.43
C ALA A 93 6.82 18.82 -6.60
N GLU A 94 5.83 19.53 -6.06
CA GLU A 94 5.77 20.98 -6.06
C GLU A 94 6.93 21.60 -5.25
N GLN A 95 7.20 21.08 -4.04
CA GLN A 95 8.28 21.59 -3.18
C GLN A 95 9.66 21.48 -3.83
N ILE A 96 9.93 20.43 -4.60
CA ILE A 96 11.21 20.28 -5.32
C ILE A 96 11.24 21.02 -6.65
N GLY A 97 10.18 21.75 -7.01
CA GLY A 97 10.08 22.50 -8.28
C GLY A 97 9.84 21.62 -9.50
N LEU A 98 9.26 20.44 -9.33
CA LEU A 98 8.94 19.52 -10.42
C LEU A 98 7.56 19.82 -10.99
N HIS A 99 7.51 20.61 -12.06
CA HIS A 99 6.26 20.97 -12.75
C HIS A 99 5.74 19.80 -13.60
N CYS A 100 5.04 18.88 -12.96
CA CYS A 100 4.45 17.71 -13.62
C CYS A 100 3.06 17.40 -13.05
N SER A 101 2.22 16.68 -13.81
CA SER A 101 0.92 16.26 -13.31
C SER A 101 1.07 15.15 -12.28
N SER A 102 0.71 15.45 -11.03
CA SER A 102 0.71 14.46 -9.95
C SER A 102 -0.36 13.38 -10.15
N GLY A 103 -1.42 13.65 -10.92
CA GLY A 103 -2.40 12.66 -11.33
C GLY A 103 -1.78 11.53 -12.15
N LEU A 104 -0.82 11.83 -13.04
CA LEU A 104 -0.08 10.83 -13.81
C LEU A 104 0.77 9.93 -12.92
N PHE A 105 1.28 10.41 -11.80
CA PHE A 105 1.99 9.56 -10.85
C PHE A 105 1.11 8.38 -10.40
N PHE A 106 -0.11 8.64 -10.00
CA PHE A 106 -1.05 7.58 -9.60
C PHE A 106 -1.50 6.71 -10.77
N THR A 107 -1.57 7.27 -11.98
CA THR A 107 -1.84 6.49 -13.20
C THR A 107 -0.75 5.45 -13.44
N PHE A 108 0.52 5.85 -13.42
CA PHE A 108 1.64 4.92 -13.60
C PHE A 108 1.72 3.91 -12.44
N MET A 109 1.41 4.32 -11.21
CA MET A 109 1.31 3.43 -10.08
C MET A 109 0.20 2.38 -10.27
N ALA A 110 -0.97 2.77 -10.77
CA ALA A 110 -2.07 1.86 -11.09
C ALA A 110 -1.69 0.86 -12.18
N ILE A 111 -1.02 1.32 -13.24
CA ILE A 111 -0.48 0.45 -14.32
C ILE A 111 0.50 -0.56 -13.71
N GLY A 112 1.43 -0.11 -12.88
CA GLY A 112 2.38 -0.97 -12.18
C GLY A 112 1.68 -2.05 -11.33
N MET A 113 0.65 -1.68 -10.57
CA MET A 113 -0.15 -2.63 -9.80
C MET A 113 -0.88 -3.65 -10.69
N ALA A 114 -1.38 -3.23 -11.86
CA ALA A 114 -2.03 -4.13 -12.80
C ALA A 114 -1.05 -5.14 -13.39
N ILE A 115 0.14 -4.69 -13.84
CA ILE A 115 1.21 -5.55 -14.35
C ILE A 115 1.64 -6.55 -13.27
N ALA A 116 1.83 -6.09 -12.05
CA ALA A 116 2.21 -6.91 -10.91
C ALA A 116 1.28 -8.12 -10.69
N ARG A 117 -0.02 -7.91 -10.88
CA ARG A 117 -1.04 -8.96 -10.73
C ARG A 117 -0.90 -10.09 -11.74
N LEU A 118 -0.53 -9.76 -12.98
CA LEU A 118 -0.33 -10.74 -14.05
C LEU A 118 0.88 -11.64 -13.76
N VAL A 119 1.91 -11.09 -13.11
CA VAL A 119 3.19 -11.78 -12.90
C VAL A 119 3.21 -12.53 -11.55
N SER A 120 2.70 -11.90 -10.47
CA SER A 120 2.88 -12.42 -9.11
C SER A 120 1.96 -13.59 -8.75
N GLY A 121 0.75 -13.65 -9.31
CA GLY A 121 -0.23 -14.67 -8.97
C GLY A 121 0.32 -16.09 -9.10
N ARG A 122 0.93 -16.39 -10.25
CA ARG A 122 1.53 -17.72 -10.52
C ARG A 122 2.65 -18.10 -9.54
N GLN A 123 3.41 -17.14 -9.04
CA GLN A 123 4.52 -17.40 -8.10
C GLN A 123 4.00 -17.66 -6.68
N VAL A 124 2.96 -16.93 -6.27
CA VAL A 124 2.28 -17.13 -4.99
C VAL A 124 1.62 -18.50 -4.96
N ASP A 125 0.95 -18.92 -6.05
CA ASP A 125 0.31 -20.21 -6.17
C ASP A 125 1.31 -21.39 -6.12
N LYS A 126 2.55 -21.15 -6.54
CA LYS A 126 3.66 -22.11 -6.39
C LYS A 126 4.28 -22.16 -4.98
N GLY A 127 3.67 -21.50 -4.00
CA GLY A 127 4.13 -21.47 -2.62
C GLY A 127 5.34 -20.57 -2.34
N LYS A 128 5.79 -19.75 -3.32
CA LYS A 128 6.95 -18.85 -3.19
C LYS A 128 6.60 -17.50 -2.55
N VAL A 129 5.66 -17.50 -1.59
CA VAL A 129 5.08 -16.30 -0.99
C VAL A 129 6.15 -15.35 -0.42
N THR A 130 7.08 -15.90 0.38
CA THR A 130 8.15 -15.08 1.00
C THR A 130 9.13 -14.49 -0.02
N GLN A 131 9.39 -15.19 -1.12
CA GLN A 131 10.26 -14.68 -2.19
C GLN A 131 9.60 -13.53 -2.93
N VAL A 132 8.30 -13.64 -3.21
CA VAL A 132 7.50 -12.60 -3.85
C VAL A 132 7.47 -11.33 -2.99
N ILE A 133 7.24 -11.48 -1.67
CA ILE A 133 7.26 -10.34 -0.74
C ILE A 133 8.64 -9.69 -0.72
N LYS A 134 9.73 -10.46 -0.63
CA LYS A 134 11.09 -9.92 -0.66
C LYS A 134 11.37 -9.13 -1.94
N ALA A 135 11.01 -9.66 -3.10
CA ALA A 135 11.19 -8.97 -4.37
C ALA A 135 10.45 -7.62 -4.39
N GLY A 136 9.21 -7.59 -3.88
CA GLY A 136 8.44 -6.36 -3.74
C GLY A 136 9.07 -5.36 -2.77
N LEU A 137 9.55 -5.83 -1.60
CA LEU A 137 10.24 -5.00 -0.63
C LEU A 137 11.50 -4.36 -1.20
N TYR A 138 12.33 -5.11 -1.95
CA TYR A 138 13.50 -4.55 -2.64
C TYR A 138 13.08 -3.46 -3.64
N LEU A 139 12.05 -3.73 -4.44
CA LEU A 139 11.61 -2.79 -5.46
C LEU A 139 11.08 -1.50 -4.84
N VAL A 140 10.29 -1.59 -3.76
CA VAL A 140 9.77 -0.43 -3.03
C VAL A 140 10.89 0.34 -2.33
N CYS A 141 11.84 -0.36 -1.70
CA CYS A 141 13.00 0.26 -1.08
C CYS A 141 13.80 1.09 -2.08
N ILE A 142 14.15 0.52 -3.23
CA ILE A 142 14.86 1.23 -4.30
C ILE A 142 14.05 2.44 -4.77
N SER A 143 12.72 2.28 -4.94
CA SER A 143 11.83 3.36 -5.37
C SER A 143 11.83 4.55 -4.41
N PHE A 144 11.82 4.30 -3.09
CA PHE A 144 11.87 5.38 -2.09
C PHE A 144 13.22 6.11 -2.09
N PHE A 145 14.34 5.41 -2.25
CA PHE A 145 15.64 6.06 -2.37
C PHE A 145 15.75 6.88 -3.65
N LEU A 146 15.25 6.39 -4.76
CA LEU A 146 15.20 7.15 -6.01
C LEU A 146 14.27 8.37 -5.88
N LEU A 147 13.17 8.26 -5.13
CA LEU A 147 12.28 9.40 -4.87
C LEU A 147 13.00 10.50 -4.08
N VAL A 148 13.76 10.15 -3.04
CA VAL A 148 14.60 11.10 -2.30
C VAL A 148 15.67 11.73 -3.22
N ALA A 149 16.24 10.96 -4.15
CA ALA A 149 17.23 11.44 -5.09
C ALA A 149 16.67 12.44 -6.12
N CYS A 150 15.35 12.47 -6.36
CA CYS A 150 14.72 13.43 -7.26
C CYS A 150 15.02 14.89 -6.90
N LEU A 151 15.18 15.21 -5.60
CA LEU A 151 15.58 16.56 -5.14
C LEU A 151 16.90 17.03 -5.78
N TYR A 152 17.84 16.12 -5.98
CA TYR A 152 19.15 16.43 -6.57
C TYR A 152 19.09 16.39 -8.10
N VAL A 153 18.36 15.43 -8.67
CA VAL A 153 18.25 15.26 -10.13
C VAL A 153 17.53 16.43 -10.78
N VAL A 154 16.52 17.01 -10.13
CA VAL A 154 15.76 18.14 -10.67
C VAL A 154 16.63 19.37 -10.90
N GLN A 155 17.67 19.56 -10.06
CA GLN A 155 18.62 20.68 -10.19
C GLN A 155 19.52 20.57 -11.44
N TRP A 156 19.72 19.36 -11.97
CA TRP A 156 20.56 19.11 -13.14
C TRP A 156 19.75 19.05 -14.42
N HIS A 157 18.66 18.28 -14.43
CA HIS A 157 17.82 18.09 -15.61
C HIS A 157 16.35 17.83 -15.20
N ALA A 158 15.50 18.84 -15.25
CA ALA A 158 14.09 18.72 -14.88
C ALA A 158 13.34 17.66 -15.70
N THR A 159 13.58 17.58 -17.02
CA THR A 159 12.92 16.58 -17.88
C THR A 159 13.30 15.14 -17.49
N LEU A 160 14.57 14.89 -17.15
CA LEU A 160 15.03 13.59 -16.69
C LEU A 160 14.39 13.25 -15.33
N CYS A 161 14.25 14.25 -14.46
CA CYS A 161 13.59 14.06 -13.16
C CYS A 161 12.12 13.70 -13.32
N ILE A 162 11.39 14.31 -14.27
CA ILE A 162 10.00 13.95 -14.58
C ILE A 162 9.90 12.48 -15.04
N ALA A 163 10.75 12.07 -15.97
CA ALA A 163 10.78 10.68 -16.45
C ALA A 163 11.11 9.70 -15.31
N LEU A 164 12.08 10.06 -14.45
CA LEU A 164 12.44 9.29 -13.26
C LEU A 164 11.27 9.19 -12.28
N PHE A 165 10.58 10.29 -12.01
CA PHE A 165 9.45 10.36 -11.08
C PHE A 165 8.31 9.41 -11.48
N TYR A 166 7.95 9.38 -12.77
CA TYR A 166 6.93 8.44 -13.27
C TYR A 166 7.43 6.99 -13.31
N THR A 167 8.72 6.78 -13.59
CA THR A 167 9.31 5.44 -13.51
C THR A 167 9.29 4.91 -12.08
N ILE A 168 9.61 5.75 -11.09
CA ILE A 168 9.51 5.42 -9.66
C ILE A 168 8.07 5.02 -9.29
N SER A 169 7.10 5.80 -9.77
CA SER A 169 5.69 5.51 -9.54
C SER A 169 5.30 4.12 -10.08
N LEU A 170 5.70 3.80 -11.31
CA LEU A 170 5.48 2.48 -11.91
C LEU A 170 6.13 1.37 -11.07
N MET A 171 7.39 1.57 -10.65
CA MET A 171 8.12 0.62 -9.80
C MET A 171 7.44 0.42 -8.44
N MET A 172 6.99 1.50 -7.79
CA MET A 172 6.20 1.43 -6.55
C MET A 172 4.91 0.64 -6.77
N GLY A 173 4.21 0.92 -7.87
CA GLY A 173 3.00 0.20 -8.24
C GLY A 173 3.23 -1.30 -8.39
N VAL A 174 4.30 -1.71 -9.08
CA VAL A 174 4.68 -3.13 -9.19
C VAL A 174 5.00 -3.70 -7.81
N GLY A 175 5.82 -3.02 -7.02
CA GLY A 175 6.22 -3.47 -5.69
C GLY A 175 5.03 -3.71 -4.76
N PHE A 176 4.19 -2.70 -4.56
CA PHE A 176 3.00 -2.83 -3.72
C PHE A 176 1.96 -3.79 -4.30
N GLY A 177 1.84 -3.82 -5.65
CA GLY A 177 0.92 -4.72 -6.35
C GLY A 177 1.22 -6.20 -6.14
N ILE A 178 2.51 -6.60 -6.07
CA ILE A 178 2.91 -7.99 -5.79
C ILE A 178 2.85 -8.31 -4.30
N MET A 179 3.19 -7.35 -3.43
CA MET A 179 3.31 -7.60 -1.99
C MET A 179 1.98 -7.77 -1.29
N PHE A 180 1.00 -6.90 -1.55
CA PHE A 180 -0.25 -6.90 -0.80
C PHE A 180 -1.00 -8.26 -0.86
N PRO A 181 -1.21 -8.89 -2.05
CA PRO A 181 -1.82 -10.22 -2.10
C PRO A 181 -0.92 -11.29 -1.47
N ALA A 182 0.40 -11.17 -1.61
CA ALA A 182 1.33 -12.13 -1.04
C ALA A 182 1.33 -12.08 0.51
N TYR A 183 1.26 -10.88 1.12
CA TYR A 183 1.07 -10.75 2.57
C TYR A 183 -0.25 -11.35 3.01
N ASN A 184 -1.36 -11.06 2.32
CA ASN A 184 -2.65 -11.68 2.67
C ASN A 184 -2.58 -13.22 2.63
N THR A 185 -1.94 -13.77 1.60
CA THR A 185 -1.70 -15.23 1.51
C THR A 185 -0.82 -15.73 2.65
N LEU A 186 0.23 -14.99 3.03
CA LEU A 186 1.09 -15.32 4.15
C LEU A 186 0.29 -15.41 5.47
N PHE A 187 -0.55 -14.43 5.76
CA PHE A 187 -1.40 -14.42 6.94
C PHE A 187 -2.38 -15.59 6.94
N VAL A 188 -3.05 -15.85 5.80
CA VAL A 188 -4.00 -16.96 5.67
C VAL A 188 -3.31 -18.31 5.85
N ASN A 189 -2.05 -18.45 5.40
CA ASN A 189 -1.28 -19.70 5.56
C ASN A 189 -0.80 -19.94 7.00
N LEU A 190 -0.73 -18.89 7.83
CA LEU A 190 -0.45 -19.01 9.27
C LEU A 190 -1.68 -19.34 10.11
N ALA A 191 -2.88 -19.20 9.53
CA ALA A 191 -4.14 -19.33 10.24
C ALA A 191 -4.80 -20.69 9.99
N PRO A 192 -5.41 -21.31 11.03
CA PRO A 192 -6.30 -22.45 10.85
C PRO A 192 -7.56 -22.03 10.06
N ASN A 193 -8.29 -23.02 9.55
CA ASN A 193 -9.43 -22.78 8.66
C ASN A 193 -10.53 -21.89 9.28
N ASN A 194 -10.75 -21.99 10.58
CA ASN A 194 -11.74 -21.21 11.34
C ASN A 194 -11.29 -19.79 11.67
N GLN A 195 -10.01 -19.44 11.46
CA GLN A 195 -9.44 -18.11 11.76
C GLN A 195 -8.96 -17.35 10.51
N ARG A 196 -9.33 -17.78 9.30
CA ARG A 196 -8.93 -17.08 8.05
C ARG A 196 -9.44 -15.65 7.98
N GLY A 197 -10.66 -15.40 8.48
CA GLY A 197 -11.21 -14.05 8.59
C GLY A 197 -10.34 -13.16 9.49
N THR A 198 -9.97 -13.66 10.67
CA THR A 198 -9.06 -12.97 11.60
C THR A 198 -7.70 -12.70 10.97
N ALA A 199 -7.15 -13.65 10.22
CA ALA A 199 -5.88 -13.47 9.50
C ALA A 199 -5.94 -12.31 8.51
N THR A 200 -6.98 -12.28 7.66
CA THR A 200 -7.19 -11.19 6.70
C THR A 200 -7.42 -9.85 7.41
N SER A 201 -8.23 -9.84 8.48
CA SER A 201 -8.46 -8.64 9.29
C SER A 201 -7.17 -8.11 9.90
N THR A 202 -6.33 -8.99 10.49
CA THR A 202 -5.02 -8.60 11.06
C THR A 202 -4.10 -8.01 9.99
N CYS A 203 -4.08 -8.60 8.78
CA CYS A 203 -3.33 -8.07 7.65
C CYS A 203 -3.79 -6.65 7.28
N LEU A 204 -5.10 -6.45 7.10
CA LEU A 204 -5.69 -5.15 6.76
C LEU A 204 -5.46 -4.11 7.86
N THR A 205 -5.67 -4.48 9.13
CA THR A 205 -5.42 -3.57 10.27
C THR A 205 -3.97 -3.12 10.32
N SER A 206 -3.01 -4.02 10.12
CA SER A 206 -1.58 -3.66 10.07
C SER A 206 -1.28 -2.68 8.94
N TRP A 207 -1.92 -2.87 7.78
CA TRP A 207 -1.80 -1.98 6.63
C TRP A 207 -2.40 -0.60 6.90
N ASP A 208 -3.65 -0.54 7.38
CA ASP A 208 -4.38 0.70 7.59
C ASP A 208 -3.80 1.55 8.72
N VAL A 209 -3.38 0.90 9.82
CA VAL A 209 -2.69 1.59 10.95
C VAL A 209 -1.38 2.22 10.46
N GLY A 210 -0.60 1.50 9.65
CA GLY A 210 0.63 2.06 9.10
C GLY A 210 0.38 3.23 8.15
N ILE A 211 -0.65 3.17 7.28
CA ILE A 211 -1.04 4.32 6.45
C ILE A 211 -1.40 5.52 7.32
N GLY A 212 -2.22 5.33 8.37
CA GLY A 212 -2.61 6.39 9.29
C GLY A 212 -1.40 7.04 9.99
N ILE A 213 -0.47 6.22 10.49
CA ILE A 213 0.79 6.71 11.06
C ILE A 213 1.58 7.50 10.00
N GLY A 214 1.66 7.00 8.77
CA GLY A 214 2.36 7.64 7.66
C GLY A 214 1.81 9.02 7.30
N MET A 215 0.48 9.17 7.29
CA MET A 215 -0.16 10.47 7.08
C MET A 215 0.25 11.48 8.16
N VAL A 216 0.16 11.10 9.42
CA VAL A 216 0.50 12.00 10.55
C VAL A 216 2.00 12.32 10.56
N MET A 217 2.85 11.29 10.48
CA MET A 217 4.31 11.47 10.48
C MET A 217 4.80 12.28 9.28
N GLY A 218 4.28 11.97 8.09
CA GLY A 218 4.68 12.65 6.87
C GLY A 218 4.38 14.15 6.91
N GLY A 219 3.18 14.53 7.36
CA GLY A 219 2.80 15.92 7.55
C GLY A 219 3.64 16.63 8.62
N PHE A 220 3.81 15.99 9.78
CA PHE A 220 4.61 16.56 10.86
C PHE A 220 6.08 16.78 10.46
N ILE A 221 6.73 15.80 9.84
CA ILE A 221 8.12 15.95 9.40
C ILE A 221 8.23 17.01 8.30
N ALA A 222 7.26 17.09 7.39
CA ALA A 222 7.26 18.07 6.33
C ALA A 222 7.10 19.50 6.86
N GLU A 223 6.29 19.70 7.90
CA GLU A 223 6.09 21.00 8.56
C GLU A 223 7.35 21.45 9.30
N VAL A 224 7.99 20.57 10.05
CA VAL A 224 9.19 20.89 10.85
C VAL A 224 10.44 21.01 9.97
N SER A 225 10.47 20.33 8.83
CA SER A 225 11.68 20.20 8.02
C SER A 225 11.40 20.27 6.51
N SER A 226 11.05 19.16 5.86
CA SER A 226 10.72 19.11 4.44
C SER A 226 10.08 17.76 4.06
N PHE A 227 9.36 17.73 2.94
CA PHE A 227 8.87 16.47 2.38
C PHE A 227 10.00 15.52 1.98
N ASN A 228 11.15 16.05 1.50
CA ASN A 228 12.30 15.21 1.18
C ASN A 228 12.82 14.43 2.40
N GLN A 229 12.87 15.08 3.57
CA GLN A 229 13.25 14.39 4.81
C GLN A 229 12.18 13.37 5.26
N ALA A 230 10.89 13.67 5.08
CA ALA A 230 9.83 12.71 5.32
C ALA A 230 10.02 11.46 4.45
N TYR A 231 10.33 11.62 3.16
CA TYR A 231 10.61 10.50 2.25
C TYR A 231 11.90 9.76 2.59
N LEU A 232 12.93 10.45 3.11
CA LEU A 232 14.15 9.80 3.61
C LEU A 232 13.84 8.90 4.81
N VAL A 233 13.04 9.38 5.76
CA VAL A 233 12.56 8.55 6.87
C VAL A 233 11.74 7.37 6.35
N GLY A 234 10.87 7.59 5.36
CA GLY A 234 10.14 6.52 4.67
C GLY A 234 11.06 5.48 4.04
N ALA A 235 12.12 5.92 3.35
CA ALA A 235 13.13 5.03 2.77
C ALA A 235 13.85 4.19 3.85
N CYS A 236 14.22 4.80 4.97
CA CYS A 236 14.81 4.08 6.11
C CYS A 236 13.84 3.03 6.69
N LEU A 237 12.55 3.37 6.82
CA LEU A 237 11.54 2.43 7.30
C LEU A 237 11.35 1.23 6.35
N THR A 238 11.48 1.44 5.03
CA THR A 238 11.44 0.31 4.06
C THR A 238 12.63 -0.63 4.24
N ILE A 239 13.84 -0.10 4.52
CA ILE A 239 15.03 -0.93 4.85
C ILE A 239 14.77 -1.72 6.14
N VAL A 240 14.28 -1.06 7.18
CA VAL A 240 13.98 -1.73 8.46
C VAL A 240 12.96 -2.85 8.25
N SER A 241 11.90 -2.59 7.48
CA SER A 241 10.90 -3.61 7.11
C SER A 241 11.54 -4.77 6.34
N LEU A 242 12.42 -4.50 5.37
CA LEU A 242 13.12 -5.51 4.58
C LEU A 242 14.00 -6.40 5.45
N ILE A 243 14.82 -5.80 6.30
CA ILE A 243 15.72 -6.53 7.22
C ILE A 243 14.88 -7.37 8.21
N TYR A 244 13.85 -6.76 8.79
CA TYR A 244 12.97 -7.43 9.73
C TYR A 244 12.22 -8.60 9.07
N PHE A 245 11.74 -8.42 7.84
CA PHE A 245 11.10 -9.48 7.07
C PHE A 245 12.06 -10.64 6.82
N HIS A 246 13.31 -10.35 6.47
CA HIS A 246 14.31 -11.38 6.20
C HIS A 246 14.69 -12.15 7.47
N CYS A 247 14.99 -11.43 8.56
CA CYS A 247 15.55 -12.00 9.79
C CYS A 247 14.50 -12.61 10.71
N LYS A 248 13.27 -12.08 10.71
CA LYS A 248 12.23 -12.52 11.66
C LYS A 248 11.03 -13.16 10.96
N VAL A 249 10.44 -12.50 9.94
CA VAL A 249 9.19 -12.99 9.34
C VAL A 249 9.43 -14.26 8.54
N THR A 250 10.47 -14.30 7.72
CA THR A 250 10.75 -15.49 6.86
C THR A 250 10.99 -16.76 7.68
N PRO A 251 11.87 -16.79 8.71
CA PRO A 251 12.04 -17.98 9.55
C PRO A 251 10.77 -18.34 10.30
N HIS A 252 10.09 -17.35 10.89
CA HIS A 252 8.84 -17.57 11.62
C HIS A 252 7.76 -18.20 10.73
N PHE A 253 7.58 -17.68 9.51
CA PHE A 253 6.63 -18.24 8.56
C PHE A 253 6.97 -19.68 8.20
N ASN A 254 8.24 -20.00 7.91
CA ASN A 254 8.66 -21.34 7.52
C ASN A 254 8.44 -22.37 8.62
N SER A 255 8.54 -21.97 9.89
CA SER A 255 8.32 -22.86 11.06
C SER A 255 6.85 -23.00 11.46
N HIS A 256 5.97 -22.03 11.10
CA HIS A 256 4.58 -22.00 11.58
C HIS A 256 3.54 -22.09 10.46
N LYS A 257 3.94 -22.11 9.18
CA LYS A 257 2.99 -22.26 8.08
C LYS A 257 2.25 -23.58 8.16
N LEU A 258 0.94 -23.53 7.93
CA LEU A 258 0.06 -24.70 7.94
C LEU A 258 -0.14 -25.28 6.54
N ARG A 259 0.28 -24.54 5.50
CA ARG A 259 0.13 -24.91 4.07
C ARG A 259 1.30 -24.44 3.25
#